data_52179fe75e6fd896f93037094c78613e
#
_entry.id   52179fe75e6fd896f93037094c78613e
#
_cell.length_a   1.000
_cell.length_b   1.000
_cell.length_c   1.000
_cell.angle_alpha   90.00
_cell.angle_beta   90.00
_cell.angle_gamma   90.00
#
_symmetry.space_group_name_H-M   'P 1'
#
loop_
_entity.id
_entity.type
_entity.pdbx_description
1 polymer ?
#
loop_
_entity_poly.entity_id
_entity_poly.type
_entity_poly.pdbx_seq_one_letter_code
_entity_poly.pdbx_strand_id
1 'polypeptide(L)'
;MAIDEKTGFLGVTGDQAQIASEEDHDPILNNGSTPDAAGLIQSVSLRSGYGQLKSAATAAFFGINHRGAGNPIPLNTDQYGLTFFTRPRLNLSYDNITRDRTLAPMMSMRRDSIPRAIRAYLDPVGARLGNPFGGPAGVAVAGAASTTAYPSTLVDDQSAFISVLTNNLVSMTGWPDPYTDTYTSKSGLYKEEWTMIDGIAKIYNKFSLSTNFRNIVGDPISYLFYVWTQYASLVHEGVLDPRPEMVIENEIDYQTRIYRLILDPTRTYVQKMAACGVAFPLSISIGASFNYSDDKTFNADNDQVSVEFQAMGAIYMDPILIKEFNDTVVMFNQAMHDSTRRSTYIKLESVYKPLFNYIGYPRIDPFTMELEWWVSKGDFQTIMGDTGLLGDTVRPLSK
;
A
#
# COMPACT_ATOMS: atom_id res chain seq x y z
N MET A 1 31.77 33.16 40.40
CA MET A 1 30.69 32.19 40.32
C MET A 1 29.83 32.46 41.53
N ALA A 2 28.74 33.16 41.35
CA ALA A 2 27.79 33.50 42.46
C ALA A 2 26.72 32.40 42.48
N ILE A 3 26.54 31.83 43.68
CA ILE A 3 25.46 30.88 43.90
C ILE A 3 24.21 31.70 44.20
N ASP A 4 23.19 31.56 43.42
CA ASP A 4 21.90 32.19 43.70
C ASP A 4 21.20 31.40 44.82
N GLU A 5 21.11 32.03 46.00
CA GLU A 5 20.54 31.44 47.23
C GLU A 5 19.07 31.03 47.10
N LYS A 6 18.38 31.44 46.04
CA LYS A 6 16.95 31.12 45.84
C LYS A 6 16.66 29.83 45.09
N THR A 7 17.59 29.34 44.31
CA THR A 7 17.32 28.18 43.43
C THR A 7 18.25 26.99 43.62
N GLY A 8 19.39 27.19 44.36
CA GLY A 8 20.36 26.09 44.58
C GLY A 8 21.08 25.57 43.32
N PHE A 9 20.91 26.22 42.18
CA PHE A 9 21.49 25.82 40.92
C PHE A 9 22.65 26.72 40.51
N LEU A 10 23.76 26.10 40.12
CA LEU A 10 24.94 26.79 39.62
C LEU A 10 24.74 27.21 38.16
N GLY A 11 24.65 28.51 37.90
CA GLY A 11 24.92 29.09 36.60
C GLY A 11 23.80 29.15 35.58
N VAL A 12 22.55 29.12 35.96
CA VAL A 12 21.42 29.33 35.06
C VAL A 12 21.10 30.82 34.99
N THR A 13 21.17 31.40 33.77
CA THR A 13 20.73 32.78 33.53
C THR A 13 19.22 32.92 33.70
N GLY A 14 18.74 34.14 34.09
CA GLY A 14 17.37 34.40 34.46
C GLY A 14 16.26 33.85 33.54
N ASP A 15 16.51 33.78 32.25
CA ASP A 15 15.55 33.26 31.28
C ASP A 15 15.34 31.73 31.35
N GLN A 16 16.38 30.97 31.74
CA GLN A 16 16.23 29.52 31.93
C GLN A 16 15.54 29.19 33.25
N ALA A 17 15.68 30.04 34.26
CA ALA A 17 14.95 29.87 35.53
C ALA A 17 13.44 30.15 35.35
N GLN A 18 13.07 31.04 34.44
CA GLN A 18 11.67 31.30 34.11
C GLN A 18 11.01 30.15 33.35
N ILE A 19 11.74 29.55 32.41
CA ILE A 19 11.24 28.40 31.64
C ILE A 19 11.07 27.16 32.56
N ALA A 20 12.02 26.91 33.45
CA ALA A 20 11.91 25.83 34.42
C ALA A 20 10.75 26.06 35.43
N SER A 21 10.46 27.33 35.76
CA SER A 21 9.34 27.65 36.66
C SER A 21 7.97 27.56 35.97
N GLU A 22 7.89 27.71 34.67
CA GLU A 22 6.64 27.53 33.91
C GLU A 22 6.35 26.04 33.61
N GLU A 23 7.38 25.23 33.42
CA GLU A 23 7.19 23.78 33.18
C GLU A 23 6.86 23.01 34.49
N ASP A 24 7.26 23.52 35.64
CA ASP A 24 7.02 22.89 36.95
C ASP A 24 5.73 23.36 37.62
N HIS A 25 4.88 24.13 36.92
CA HIS A 25 3.56 24.49 37.43
C HIS A 25 2.62 23.29 37.35
N ASP A 26 2.83 22.32 38.20
CA ASP A 26 1.79 21.38 38.57
C ASP A 26 0.65 22.17 39.25
N PRO A 27 -0.51 22.32 38.61
CA PRO A 27 -1.60 23.13 39.18
C PRO A 27 -2.11 22.61 40.52
N ILE A 28 -1.69 21.41 40.92
CA ILE A 28 -2.00 20.78 42.20
C ILE A 28 -1.10 21.31 43.34
N LEU A 29 0.12 21.78 43.01
CA LEU A 29 1.12 22.21 43.99
C LEU A 29 1.13 23.73 44.24
N ASN A 30 0.27 24.49 43.56
CA ASN A 30 0.27 25.93 43.67
C ASN A 30 -0.42 26.38 44.97
N ASN A 31 0.38 26.72 45.93
CA ASN A 31 0.17 27.45 47.15
C ASN A 31 -1.25 28.01 47.42
N GLY A 32 -2.11 27.20 48.00
CA GLY A 32 -3.26 27.69 48.74
C GLY A 32 -4.46 28.21 47.97
N SER A 33 -4.42 28.20 46.64
CA SER A 33 -5.61 28.38 45.82
C SER A 33 -6.31 27.04 45.64
N THR A 34 -7.60 27.00 45.79
CA THR A 34 -8.39 25.81 45.41
C THR A 34 -8.05 25.42 44.00
N PRO A 35 -7.62 24.15 43.73
CA PRO A 35 -7.21 23.75 42.41
C PRO A 35 -8.39 23.95 41.47
N ASP A 36 -8.14 24.59 40.32
CA ASP A 36 -9.14 24.74 39.29
C ASP A 36 -9.62 23.36 38.88
N ALA A 37 -10.92 23.13 38.87
CA ALA A 37 -11.52 21.85 38.53
C ALA A 37 -11.09 21.37 37.11
N ALA A 38 -10.88 22.30 36.19
CA ALA A 38 -10.37 22.01 34.86
C ALA A 38 -8.91 21.52 34.86
N GLY A 39 -8.05 22.15 35.66
CA GLY A 39 -6.66 21.75 35.86
C GLY A 39 -6.54 20.38 36.54
N LEU A 40 -7.41 20.10 37.53
CA LEU A 40 -7.50 18.78 38.16
C LEU A 40 -7.91 17.70 37.15
N ILE A 41 -8.94 17.94 36.36
CA ILE A 41 -9.42 17.00 35.34
C ILE A 41 -8.31 16.77 34.31
N GLN A 42 -7.63 17.82 33.87
CA GLN A 42 -6.52 17.72 32.93
C GLN A 42 -5.34 16.92 33.49
N SER A 43 -4.93 17.18 34.73
CA SER A 43 -3.83 16.46 35.37
C SER A 43 -4.17 14.98 35.62
N VAL A 44 -5.41 14.69 36.03
CA VAL A 44 -5.90 13.32 36.21
C VAL A 44 -5.99 12.60 34.87
N SER A 45 -6.48 13.26 33.82
CA SER A 45 -6.55 12.65 32.48
C SER A 45 -5.18 12.38 31.90
N LEU A 46 -4.21 13.25 32.11
CA LEU A 46 -2.82 13.06 31.68
C LEU A 46 -2.12 11.92 32.44
N ARG A 47 -2.32 11.83 33.75
CA ARG A 47 -1.70 10.80 34.59
C ARG A 47 -2.42 9.45 34.50
N SER A 48 -3.74 9.45 34.39
CA SER A 48 -4.54 8.24 34.33
C SER A 48 -4.59 7.59 32.92
N GLY A 49 -4.06 8.25 31.94
CA GLY A 49 -4.16 7.79 30.53
C GLY A 49 -5.55 7.96 29.93
N TYR A 50 -6.46 8.62 30.63
CA TYR A 50 -7.83 8.83 30.19
C TYR A 50 -7.86 9.78 28.99
N GLY A 51 -8.28 9.27 27.84
CA GLY A 51 -8.43 10.06 26.61
C GLY A 51 -7.17 10.28 25.79
N GLN A 52 -6.00 9.82 26.22
CA GLN A 52 -4.76 9.91 25.43
C GLN A 52 -4.11 8.53 25.26
N LEU A 53 -3.96 8.10 23.99
CA LEU A 53 -3.33 6.84 23.64
C LEU A 53 -1.92 6.71 24.22
N LYS A 54 -1.13 7.81 24.17
CA LYS A 54 0.25 7.83 24.68
C LYS A 54 0.30 7.58 26.19
N SER A 55 -0.57 8.21 26.96
CA SER A 55 -0.64 8.02 28.41
C SER A 55 -1.09 6.63 28.81
N ALA A 56 -2.07 6.09 28.09
CA ALA A 56 -2.55 4.73 28.30
C ALA A 56 -1.48 3.68 27.97
N ALA A 57 -0.77 3.87 26.86
CA ALA A 57 0.37 3.03 26.49
C ALA A 57 1.47 3.11 27.55
N THR A 58 1.80 4.32 28.04
CA THR A 58 2.78 4.52 29.12
C THR A 58 2.36 3.79 30.38
N ALA A 59 1.09 3.89 30.80
CA ALA A 59 0.58 3.18 31.97
C ALA A 59 0.64 1.65 31.79
N ALA A 60 0.38 1.15 30.59
CA ALA A 60 0.48 -0.27 30.28
C ALA A 60 1.93 -0.81 30.34
N PHE A 61 2.92 0.02 30.02
CA PHE A 61 4.33 -0.38 30.02
C PHE A 61 5.04 -0.16 31.35
N PHE A 62 4.67 0.84 32.11
CA PHE A 62 5.43 1.24 33.31
C PHE A 62 4.82 0.75 34.59
N GLY A 63 3.82 0.45 34.87
CA GLY A 63 3.39 0.21 36.24
C GLY A 63 3.30 -1.25 36.59
N ILE A 64 3.34 -1.53 37.85
CA ILE A 64 3.23 -2.86 38.42
C ILE A 64 1.76 -3.31 38.45
N ASN A 65 0.84 -2.39 38.64
CA ASN A 65 -0.59 -2.67 38.70
C ASN A 65 -1.40 -1.53 38.10
N HIS A 66 -1.72 -1.63 36.84
CA HIS A 66 -2.46 -0.64 36.12
C HIS A 66 -3.94 -0.92 36.07
N ARG A 67 -4.39 -2.02 36.64
CA ARG A 67 -5.81 -2.40 36.69
C ARG A 67 -6.54 -1.73 37.83
N GLY A 68 -6.03 -0.58 38.29
CA GLY A 68 -6.74 0.26 39.25
C GLY A 68 -8.10 0.69 38.67
N ALA A 69 -9.13 0.69 39.49
CA ALA A 69 -10.44 1.19 39.10
C ALA A 69 -10.32 2.60 38.53
N GLY A 70 -10.74 2.83 37.31
CA GLY A 70 -10.69 4.14 36.64
C GLY A 70 -9.55 4.35 35.65
N ASN A 71 -8.69 3.38 35.41
CA ASN A 71 -7.67 3.47 34.40
C ASN A 71 -7.96 2.48 33.23
N PRO A 72 -8.87 2.81 32.30
CA PRO A 72 -9.19 1.92 31.19
C PRO A 72 -8.00 1.85 30.24
N ILE A 73 -7.57 0.63 29.94
CA ILE A 73 -6.63 0.40 28.84
C ILE A 73 -7.43 0.62 27.55
N PRO A 74 -7.07 1.57 26.68
CA PRO A 74 -7.81 1.77 25.45
C PRO A 74 -7.69 0.55 24.59
N LEU A 75 -8.82 0.12 24.05
CA LEU A 75 -8.83 -0.89 23.00
C LEU A 75 -8.13 -0.34 21.75
N ASN A 76 -7.59 -1.25 20.96
CA ASN A 76 -7.04 -0.87 19.65
C ASN A 76 -8.15 -0.22 18.81
N THR A 77 -7.82 0.91 18.19
CA THR A 77 -8.77 1.61 17.32
C THR A 77 -8.93 0.87 16.01
N ASP A 78 -10.09 1.04 15.37
CA ASP A 78 -10.31 0.52 14.03
C ASP A 78 -9.24 1.02 13.07
N GLN A 79 -8.71 0.10 12.27
CA GLN A 79 -7.67 0.36 11.31
C GLN A 79 -8.20 0.11 9.91
N TYR A 80 -7.73 0.91 8.95
CA TYR A 80 -8.11 0.74 7.56
C TYR A 80 -6.97 0.07 6.78
N GLY A 81 -7.30 -0.99 6.04
CA GLY A 81 -6.32 -1.71 5.25
C GLY A 81 -6.39 -1.37 3.76
N LEU A 82 -5.25 -1.05 3.15
CA LEU A 82 -5.09 -0.95 1.70
C LEU A 82 -4.15 -2.03 1.21
N THR A 83 -4.45 -2.59 0.04
CA THR A 83 -3.58 -3.57 -0.60
C THR A 83 -3.27 -3.11 -2.01
N PHE A 84 -2.00 -3.11 -2.37
CA PHE A 84 -1.53 -2.73 -3.69
C PHE A 84 -0.95 -3.96 -4.38
N PHE A 85 -1.43 -4.23 -5.60
CA PHE A 85 -0.93 -5.29 -6.46
C PHE A 85 -0.10 -4.64 -7.57
N THR A 86 1.18 -4.97 -7.68
CA THR A 86 2.01 -4.44 -8.77
C THR A 86 1.59 -5.05 -10.09
N ARG A 87 1.74 -4.28 -11.15
CA ARG A 87 1.45 -4.79 -12.50
C ARG A 87 2.53 -5.79 -12.92
N PRO A 88 2.16 -6.97 -13.41
CA PRO A 88 3.09 -7.88 -14.05
C PRO A 88 3.59 -7.27 -15.37
N ARG A 89 4.54 -7.92 -16.01
CA ARG A 89 5.12 -7.46 -17.28
C ARG A 89 4.99 -8.53 -18.35
N LEU A 90 3.75 -9.01 -18.58
CA LEU A 90 3.51 -10.07 -19.54
C LEU A 90 3.89 -9.64 -20.95
N ASN A 91 4.27 -10.58 -21.77
CA ASN A 91 4.47 -10.35 -23.20
C ASN A 91 3.16 -10.57 -23.97
N LEU A 92 2.28 -9.59 -23.97
CA LEU A 92 1.03 -9.60 -24.72
C LEU A 92 1.17 -8.84 -26.05
N SER A 93 2.32 -8.99 -26.72
CA SER A 93 2.52 -8.48 -28.08
C SER A 93 1.57 -9.13 -29.07
N TYR A 94 1.31 -8.47 -30.18
CA TYR A 94 0.40 -8.98 -31.22
C TYR A 94 0.82 -10.36 -31.70
N ASP A 95 2.11 -10.53 -31.99
CA ASP A 95 2.67 -11.78 -32.51
C ASP A 95 2.53 -12.95 -31.52
N ASN A 96 2.60 -12.63 -30.22
CA ASN A 96 2.46 -13.63 -29.16
C ASN A 96 0.99 -14.04 -28.94
N ILE A 97 0.08 -13.05 -28.87
CA ILE A 97 -1.36 -13.30 -28.65
C ILE A 97 -1.98 -14.10 -29.81
N THR A 98 -1.53 -13.90 -31.06
CA THR A 98 -2.08 -14.62 -32.22
C THR A 98 -1.80 -16.10 -32.19
N ARG A 99 -0.88 -16.57 -31.38
CA ARG A 99 -0.54 -18.00 -31.26
C ARG A 99 -1.60 -18.80 -30.50
N ASP A 100 -2.42 -18.15 -29.68
CA ASP A 100 -3.48 -18.82 -28.95
C ASP A 100 -4.83 -18.11 -29.10
N ARG A 101 -5.87 -18.91 -29.40
CA ARG A 101 -7.25 -18.40 -29.60
C ARG A 101 -7.89 -17.84 -28.34
N THR A 102 -7.49 -18.30 -27.16
CA THR A 102 -8.08 -17.85 -25.88
C THR A 102 -7.73 -16.41 -25.58
N LEU A 103 -6.60 -15.92 -26.10
CA LEU A 103 -6.13 -14.56 -25.96
C LEU A 103 -6.62 -13.63 -27.09
N ALA A 104 -7.30 -14.16 -28.12
CA ALA A 104 -7.79 -13.39 -29.25
C ALA A 104 -8.67 -12.17 -28.87
N PRO A 105 -9.53 -12.20 -27.84
CA PRO A 105 -10.30 -11.03 -27.43
C PRO A 105 -9.44 -9.82 -27.05
N MET A 106 -8.20 -10.02 -26.61
CA MET A 106 -7.28 -8.95 -26.26
C MET A 106 -6.78 -8.14 -27.45
N MET A 107 -6.98 -8.62 -28.67
CA MET A 107 -6.67 -7.89 -29.91
C MET A 107 -7.69 -6.80 -30.26
N SER A 108 -8.67 -6.56 -29.39
CA SER A 108 -9.69 -5.52 -29.58
C SER A 108 -9.06 -4.18 -29.96
N MET A 109 -9.53 -3.57 -31.03
CA MET A 109 -9.09 -2.25 -31.50
C MET A 109 -9.72 -1.10 -30.71
N ARG A 110 -10.79 -1.36 -29.96
CA ARG A 110 -11.47 -0.34 -29.18
C ARG A 110 -10.67 -0.01 -27.92
N ARG A 111 -10.31 1.25 -27.76
CA ARG A 111 -9.51 1.74 -26.61
C ARG A 111 -10.26 1.73 -25.28
N ASP A 112 -11.57 1.76 -25.32
CA ASP A 112 -12.51 1.76 -24.19
C ASP A 112 -13.03 0.38 -23.81
N SER A 113 -12.56 -0.68 -24.48
CA SER A 113 -13.00 -2.05 -24.19
C SER A 113 -12.29 -2.65 -22.97
N ILE A 114 -13.03 -3.49 -22.22
CA ILE A 114 -12.49 -4.22 -21.06
C ILE A 114 -11.28 -5.10 -21.45
N PRO A 115 -11.31 -5.91 -22.53
CA PRO A 115 -10.14 -6.69 -22.93
C PRO A 115 -8.90 -5.82 -23.18
N ARG A 116 -9.10 -4.63 -23.78
CA ARG A 116 -8.02 -3.68 -24.00
C ARG A 116 -7.45 -3.12 -22.70
N ALA A 117 -8.31 -2.79 -21.75
CA ALA A 117 -7.91 -2.32 -20.43
C ALA A 117 -7.11 -3.41 -19.67
N ILE A 118 -7.57 -4.65 -19.73
CA ILE A 118 -6.86 -5.78 -19.10
C ILE A 118 -5.49 -6.02 -19.75
N ARG A 119 -5.42 -5.97 -21.07
CA ARG A 119 -4.15 -6.03 -21.76
C ARG A 119 -3.21 -4.91 -21.33
N ALA A 120 -3.71 -3.69 -21.20
CA ALA A 120 -2.92 -2.56 -20.71
C ALA A 120 -2.43 -2.78 -19.28
N TYR A 121 -3.25 -3.34 -18.38
CA TYR A 121 -2.82 -3.67 -17.01
C TYR A 121 -1.73 -4.73 -16.96
N LEU A 122 -1.87 -5.79 -17.73
CA LEU A 122 -0.99 -6.96 -17.70
C LEU A 122 0.31 -6.77 -18.50
N ASP A 123 0.27 -5.94 -19.53
CA ASP A 123 1.45 -5.57 -20.35
C ASP A 123 1.65 -4.06 -20.37
N PRO A 124 2.21 -3.47 -19.30
CA PRO A 124 2.43 -2.03 -19.21
C PRO A 124 3.45 -1.51 -20.25
N VAL A 125 4.38 -2.34 -20.67
CA VAL A 125 5.40 -1.95 -21.65
C VAL A 125 4.80 -1.79 -23.03
N GLY A 126 3.95 -2.73 -23.45
CA GLY A 126 3.25 -2.64 -24.72
C GLY A 126 2.15 -1.58 -24.74
N ALA A 127 1.58 -1.21 -23.58
CA ALA A 127 0.59 -0.15 -23.48
C ALA A 127 1.17 1.26 -23.64
N ARG A 128 2.44 1.46 -23.31
CA ARG A 128 3.10 2.76 -23.45
C ARG A 128 3.31 3.12 -24.92
N LEU A 129 2.95 4.35 -25.26
CA LEU A 129 3.13 4.91 -26.60
C LEU A 129 4.62 5.04 -26.95
N GLY A 130 5.12 4.13 -27.80
CA GLY A 130 6.31 4.37 -28.61
C GLY A 130 7.66 4.26 -27.92
N ASN A 131 7.76 3.77 -26.68
CA ASN A 131 9.07 3.58 -26.08
C ASN A 131 9.19 2.27 -25.28
N PRO A 132 9.73 1.21 -25.90
CA PRO A 132 10.00 -0.05 -25.20
C PRO A 132 11.07 0.08 -24.09
N PHE A 133 11.83 1.17 -24.03
CA PHE A 133 12.94 1.37 -23.11
C PHE A 133 12.76 2.54 -22.11
N GLY A 134 11.52 3.01 -21.89
CA GLY A 134 11.23 3.92 -20.78
C GLY A 134 11.77 5.34 -20.88
N GLY A 135 12.15 5.82 -22.07
CA GLY A 135 12.53 7.21 -22.31
C GLY A 135 11.32 8.15 -22.39
N PRO A 136 11.51 9.48 -22.28
CA PRO A 136 10.41 10.43 -22.35
C PRO A 136 9.62 10.28 -23.66
N ALA A 137 8.29 10.36 -23.55
CA ALA A 137 7.39 10.29 -24.69
C ALA A 137 7.84 11.26 -25.79
N GLY A 138 8.21 10.74 -26.95
CA GLY A 138 8.60 11.55 -28.10
C GLY A 138 9.91 11.18 -28.79
N VAL A 139 10.74 10.31 -28.24
CA VAL A 139 11.95 9.84 -28.93
C VAL A 139 11.62 8.54 -29.66
N ALA A 140 11.12 8.64 -30.89
CA ALA A 140 11.07 7.51 -31.80
C ALA A 140 12.49 7.09 -32.15
N VAL A 141 12.92 5.92 -31.68
CA VAL A 141 14.16 5.30 -32.18
C VAL A 141 13.88 4.87 -33.61
N ALA A 142 14.44 5.58 -34.55
CA ALA A 142 14.34 5.25 -35.97
C ALA A 142 14.93 3.86 -36.20
N GLY A 143 14.07 2.90 -36.55
CA GLY A 143 14.46 1.51 -36.84
C GLY A 143 13.77 0.42 -36.01
N ALA A 144 13.08 0.73 -34.94
CA ALA A 144 12.21 -0.23 -34.27
C ALA A 144 10.93 -0.37 -35.08
N ALA A 145 10.78 -1.51 -35.76
CA ALA A 145 9.56 -1.88 -36.47
C ALA A 145 8.40 -1.77 -35.50
N SER A 146 7.50 -0.81 -35.78
CA SER A 146 6.10 -0.72 -35.39
C SER A 146 5.62 -1.76 -34.33
N THR A 147 6.11 -1.69 -33.12
CA THR A 147 5.37 -2.22 -32.00
C THR A 147 4.18 -1.28 -31.85
N THR A 148 3.06 -1.67 -32.42
CA THR A 148 1.81 -0.92 -32.30
C THR A 148 1.47 -0.85 -30.81
N ALA A 149 1.78 0.29 -30.22
CA ALA A 149 1.35 0.58 -28.86
C ALA A 149 -0.17 0.40 -28.76
N TYR A 150 -0.63 -0.24 -27.70
CA TYR A 150 -2.06 -0.50 -27.48
C TYR A 150 -2.56 0.15 -26.19
N PRO A 151 -2.51 1.48 -26.08
CA PRO A 151 -3.00 2.18 -24.91
C PRO A 151 -4.50 1.96 -24.73
N SER A 152 -4.94 1.99 -23.47
CA SER A 152 -6.35 2.02 -23.12
C SER A 152 -6.69 3.40 -22.54
N THR A 153 -7.90 3.87 -22.77
CA THR A 153 -8.42 5.11 -22.14
C THR A 153 -8.86 4.87 -20.69
N LEU A 154 -9.03 3.62 -20.30
CA LEU A 154 -9.51 3.22 -18.98
C LEU A 154 -8.36 2.97 -17.98
N VAL A 155 -7.12 2.91 -18.43
CA VAL A 155 -5.96 2.54 -17.62
C VAL A 155 -4.87 3.58 -17.80
N ASP A 156 -4.39 4.11 -16.69
CA ASP A 156 -3.19 4.92 -16.67
C ASP A 156 -1.96 4.02 -16.84
N ASP A 157 -1.22 4.21 -17.91
CA ASP A 157 -0.03 3.44 -18.25
C ASP A 157 1.17 3.74 -17.34
N GLN A 158 1.14 4.86 -16.62
CA GLN A 158 2.16 5.24 -15.63
C GLN A 158 1.87 4.71 -14.22
N SER A 159 0.67 4.18 -13.97
CA SER A 159 0.33 3.58 -12.68
C SER A 159 1.13 2.29 -12.46
N ALA A 160 1.76 2.16 -11.30
CA ALA A 160 2.50 0.95 -10.91
C ALA A 160 1.57 -0.19 -10.46
N PHE A 161 0.36 0.14 -10.04
CA PHE A 161 -0.53 -0.79 -9.38
C PHE A 161 -1.79 -1.05 -10.20
N ILE A 162 -2.36 -2.23 -10.02
CA ILE A 162 -3.63 -2.62 -10.63
C ILE A 162 -4.76 -2.05 -9.77
N SER A 163 -5.22 -0.85 -10.11
CA SER A 163 -6.23 -0.12 -9.33
C SER A 163 -7.55 -0.87 -9.21
N VAL A 164 -7.96 -1.61 -10.23
CA VAL A 164 -9.19 -2.40 -10.19
C VAL A 164 -9.15 -3.49 -9.10
N LEU A 165 -7.99 -4.06 -8.79
CA LEU A 165 -7.84 -5.03 -7.71
C LEU A 165 -7.80 -4.35 -6.34
N THR A 166 -7.06 -3.24 -6.22
CA THR A 166 -6.95 -2.47 -4.97
C THR A 166 -8.32 -1.96 -4.50
N ASN A 167 -9.13 -1.44 -5.42
CA ASN A 167 -10.40 -0.82 -5.11
C ASN A 167 -11.53 -1.83 -4.80
N ASN A 168 -11.42 -3.05 -5.34
CA ASN A 168 -12.47 -4.06 -5.21
C ASN A 168 -12.11 -5.21 -4.26
N LEU A 169 -11.00 -5.13 -3.55
CA LEU A 169 -10.62 -6.13 -2.56
C LEU A 169 -11.58 -6.07 -1.36
N VAL A 170 -12.25 -7.19 -1.09
CA VAL A 170 -13.16 -7.36 0.05
C VAL A 170 -12.42 -7.96 1.23
N SER A 171 -11.69 -9.05 1.01
CA SER A 171 -10.95 -9.74 2.06
C SER A 171 -9.65 -10.34 1.53
N MET A 172 -8.69 -10.47 2.42
CA MET A 172 -7.43 -11.15 2.17
C MET A 172 -6.98 -11.87 3.43
N THR A 173 -6.65 -13.14 3.31
CA THR A 173 -6.19 -14.00 4.40
C THR A 173 -5.01 -14.86 3.94
N GLY A 174 -4.24 -15.41 4.89
CA GLY A 174 -3.18 -16.36 4.58
C GLY A 174 -1.76 -15.84 4.78
N TRP A 175 -1.60 -14.66 5.37
CA TRP A 175 -0.27 -14.18 5.74
C TRP A 175 0.36 -15.11 6.78
N PRO A 176 1.61 -15.61 6.57
CA PRO A 176 2.24 -16.54 7.48
C PRO A 176 2.68 -15.86 8.77
N ASP A 177 2.52 -16.56 9.89
CA ASP A 177 3.11 -16.13 11.15
C ASP A 177 4.59 -16.53 11.21
N PRO A 178 5.47 -15.68 11.78
CA PRO A 178 6.85 -16.05 12.01
C PRO A 178 6.94 -17.12 13.09
N TYR A 179 7.58 -18.22 12.81
CA TYR A 179 7.85 -19.29 13.79
C TYR A 179 9.26 -19.83 13.64
N THR A 180 9.80 -20.33 14.74
CA THR A 180 11.10 -20.98 14.79
C THR A 180 10.95 -22.44 15.17
N ASP A 181 11.77 -23.30 14.58
CA ASP A 181 11.86 -24.68 15.03
C ASP A 181 12.61 -24.76 16.37
N THR A 182 12.35 -25.81 17.11
CA THR A 182 13.02 -26.08 18.37
C THR A 182 13.73 -27.43 18.32
N TYR A 183 14.92 -27.44 18.83
CA TYR A 183 15.66 -28.67 19.08
C TYR A 183 15.32 -29.17 20.49
N THR A 184 14.91 -30.42 20.59
CA THR A 184 14.62 -31.06 21.89
C THR A 184 15.59 -32.16 22.16
N SER A 185 16.17 -32.19 23.37
CA SER A 185 17.08 -33.25 23.82
C SER A 185 16.30 -34.56 23.99
N LYS A 186 17.04 -35.68 24.01
CA LYS A 186 16.46 -36.95 24.45
C LYS A 186 16.08 -36.84 25.93
N SER A 187 15.03 -37.54 26.29
CA SER A 187 14.56 -37.64 27.67
C SER A 187 15.63 -38.25 28.57
N GLY A 188 15.95 -37.57 29.68
CA GLY A 188 16.92 -38.03 30.67
C GLY A 188 16.33 -39.08 31.61
N LEU A 189 17.14 -39.45 32.66
CA LEU A 189 16.79 -40.48 33.61
C LEU A 189 15.52 -40.19 34.41
N TYR A 190 15.26 -38.90 34.69
CA TYR A 190 14.06 -38.41 35.40
C TYR A 190 12.98 -37.90 34.46
N LYS A 191 13.05 -38.25 33.14
CA LYS A 191 12.18 -37.78 32.07
C LYS A 191 12.23 -36.25 31.84
N GLU A 192 13.30 -35.65 32.30
CA GLU A 192 13.60 -34.25 31.99
C GLU A 192 13.96 -34.12 30.51
N GLU A 193 13.41 -33.09 29.87
CA GLU A 193 13.69 -32.73 28.49
C GLU A 193 14.08 -31.26 28.43
N TRP A 194 14.98 -30.96 27.54
CA TRP A 194 15.50 -29.63 27.35
C TRP A 194 15.34 -29.20 25.91
N THR A 195 14.88 -27.99 25.69
CA THR A 195 14.61 -27.45 24.36
C THR A 195 15.33 -26.13 24.15
N MET A 196 15.78 -25.89 22.91
CA MET A 196 16.33 -24.61 22.45
C MET A 196 15.88 -24.34 21.04
N ILE A 197 16.05 -23.09 20.59
CA ILE A 197 15.74 -22.68 19.24
C ILE A 197 16.72 -23.32 18.27
N ASP A 198 16.18 -23.97 17.22
CA ASP A 198 16.93 -24.58 16.14
C ASP A 198 16.65 -23.84 14.84
N GLY A 199 17.32 -22.72 14.63
CA GLY A 199 17.27 -21.97 13.39
C GLY A 199 16.61 -20.60 13.48
N ILE A 200 16.40 -20.02 12.32
CA ILE A 200 15.80 -18.69 12.12
C ILE A 200 14.30 -18.78 11.82
N ALA A 201 13.58 -17.69 12.05
CA ALA A 201 12.14 -17.61 11.76
C ALA A 201 11.84 -17.95 10.31
N LYS A 202 10.88 -18.85 10.09
CA LYS A 202 10.48 -19.34 8.76
C LYS A 202 9.42 -18.44 8.13
N ILE A 203 9.77 -17.21 7.77
CA ILE A 203 8.89 -16.27 7.08
C ILE A 203 9.09 -16.20 5.56
N TYR A 204 10.23 -16.76 5.08
CA TYR A 204 10.60 -16.71 3.66
C TYR A 204 10.11 -17.91 2.84
N ASN A 205 9.33 -18.80 3.45
CA ASN A 205 8.76 -19.96 2.76
C ASN A 205 7.62 -19.53 1.83
N LYS A 206 7.21 -20.48 0.98
CA LYS A 206 6.01 -20.34 0.17
C LYS A 206 4.77 -20.37 1.07
N PHE A 207 3.77 -19.57 0.72
CA PHE A 207 2.47 -19.53 1.39
C PHE A 207 1.38 -19.16 0.39
N SER A 208 0.13 -19.49 0.73
CA SER A 208 -1.04 -19.16 -0.08
C SER A 208 -1.79 -17.99 0.52
N LEU A 209 -2.11 -17.01 -0.32
CA LEU A 209 -2.99 -15.89 0.03
C LEU A 209 -4.35 -16.12 -0.65
N SER A 210 -5.39 -16.21 0.14
CA SER A 210 -6.77 -16.23 -0.34
C SER A 210 -7.33 -14.82 -0.36
N THR A 211 -7.81 -14.39 -1.52
CA THR A 211 -8.36 -13.05 -1.74
C THR A 211 -9.74 -13.13 -2.35
N ASN A 212 -10.64 -12.28 -1.87
CA ASN A 212 -11.97 -12.13 -2.45
C ASN A 212 -12.13 -10.71 -2.97
N PHE A 213 -12.53 -10.60 -4.22
CA PHE A 213 -12.78 -9.33 -4.88
C PHE A 213 -14.28 -9.17 -5.14
N ARG A 214 -14.79 -7.94 -5.00
CA ARG A 214 -16.13 -7.61 -5.44
C ARG A 214 -16.19 -7.69 -6.96
N ASN A 215 -17.14 -8.42 -7.48
CA ASN A 215 -17.37 -8.43 -8.91
C ASN A 215 -18.02 -7.11 -9.36
N ILE A 216 -17.63 -6.63 -10.52
CA ILE A 216 -18.13 -5.39 -11.10
C ILE A 216 -18.66 -5.64 -12.52
N VAL A 217 -19.45 -4.72 -13.03
CA VAL A 217 -20.09 -4.85 -14.34
C VAL A 217 -19.08 -5.17 -15.44
N GLY A 218 -19.36 -6.23 -16.19
CA GLY A 218 -18.51 -6.70 -17.28
C GLY A 218 -17.42 -7.70 -16.86
N ASP A 219 -17.42 -8.14 -15.61
CA ASP A 219 -16.52 -9.18 -15.05
C ASP A 219 -15.02 -8.98 -15.35
N PRO A 220 -14.48 -7.75 -15.28
CA PRO A 220 -13.09 -7.48 -15.65
C PRO A 220 -12.09 -8.21 -14.76
N ILE A 221 -12.42 -8.45 -13.48
CA ILE A 221 -11.53 -9.10 -12.53
C ILE A 221 -11.39 -10.58 -12.87
N SER A 222 -12.50 -11.27 -13.13
CA SER A 222 -12.50 -12.68 -13.55
C SER A 222 -11.71 -12.85 -14.85
N TYR A 223 -11.93 -11.95 -15.82
CA TYR A 223 -11.24 -12.00 -17.10
C TYR A 223 -9.75 -11.66 -16.97
N LEU A 224 -9.37 -10.69 -16.11
CA LEU A 224 -7.99 -10.36 -15.83
C LEU A 224 -7.20 -11.58 -15.31
N PHE A 225 -7.73 -12.24 -14.29
CA PHE A 225 -7.06 -13.40 -13.72
C PHE A 225 -7.09 -14.61 -14.65
N TYR A 226 -8.16 -14.79 -15.41
CA TYR A 226 -8.21 -15.84 -16.43
C TYR A 226 -7.09 -15.69 -17.46
N VAL A 227 -6.91 -14.49 -18.01
CA VAL A 227 -5.83 -14.20 -18.94
C VAL A 227 -4.46 -14.39 -18.30
N TRP A 228 -4.31 -13.93 -17.06
CA TRP A 228 -3.04 -14.04 -16.36
C TRP A 228 -2.63 -15.50 -16.10
N THR A 229 -3.54 -16.32 -15.63
CA THR A 229 -3.26 -17.74 -15.40
C THR A 229 -3.07 -18.51 -16.70
N GLN A 230 -3.86 -18.21 -17.75
CA GLN A 230 -3.67 -18.80 -19.08
C GLN A 230 -2.32 -18.44 -19.67
N TYR A 231 -1.90 -17.18 -19.58
CA TYR A 231 -0.58 -16.77 -20.06
C TYR A 231 0.54 -17.55 -19.35
N ALA A 232 0.51 -17.65 -18.03
CA ALA A 232 1.51 -18.38 -17.26
C ALA A 232 1.59 -19.87 -17.68
N SER A 233 0.43 -20.51 -17.94
CA SER A 233 0.37 -21.89 -18.44
C SER A 233 0.96 -22.02 -19.84
N LEU A 234 0.57 -21.14 -20.77
CA LEU A 234 1.02 -21.19 -22.16
C LEU A 234 2.53 -20.87 -22.29
N VAL A 235 3.08 -20.03 -21.43
CA VAL A 235 4.53 -19.82 -21.36
C VAL A 235 5.23 -21.08 -20.85
N HIS A 236 4.68 -21.75 -19.85
CA HIS A 236 5.22 -23.01 -19.35
C HIS A 236 5.20 -24.12 -20.43
N GLU A 237 4.14 -24.18 -21.22
CA GLU A 237 4.01 -25.12 -22.36
C GLU A 237 4.92 -24.78 -23.55
N GLY A 238 5.52 -23.58 -23.55
CA GLY A 238 6.36 -23.10 -24.66
C GLY A 238 5.58 -22.64 -25.90
N VAL A 239 4.27 -22.39 -25.75
CA VAL A 239 3.42 -21.83 -26.82
C VAL A 239 3.64 -20.34 -26.96
N LEU A 240 3.76 -19.65 -25.84
CA LEU A 240 4.03 -18.22 -25.77
C LEU A 240 5.48 -17.95 -25.33
N ASP A 241 6.04 -16.91 -25.90
CA ASP A 241 7.37 -16.43 -25.50
C ASP A 241 7.24 -15.48 -24.31
N PRO A 242 8.00 -15.69 -23.23
CA PRO A 242 8.06 -14.75 -22.14
C PRO A 242 8.70 -13.43 -22.60
N ARG A 243 8.62 -12.39 -21.78
CA ARG A 243 9.25 -11.11 -22.12
C ARG A 243 10.78 -11.24 -22.15
N PRO A 244 11.43 -10.91 -23.26
CA PRO A 244 12.87 -11.13 -23.42
C PRO A 244 13.72 -10.41 -22.36
N GLU A 245 13.31 -9.20 -21.95
CA GLU A 245 14.00 -8.41 -20.93
C GLU A 245 14.01 -9.14 -19.57
N MET A 246 12.87 -9.74 -19.19
CA MET A 246 12.75 -10.51 -17.95
C MET A 246 13.58 -11.79 -17.97
N VAL A 247 13.66 -12.44 -19.12
CA VAL A 247 14.51 -13.63 -19.28
C VAL A 247 15.99 -13.29 -19.08
N ILE A 248 16.43 -12.13 -19.62
CA ILE A 248 17.80 -11.65 -19.44
C ILE A 248 18.09 -11.31 -17.97
N GLU A 249 17.12 -10.73 -17.29
CA GLU A 249 17.21 -10.38 -15.88
C GLU A 249 17.00 -11.57 -14.92
N ASN A 250 16.72 -12.76 -15.45
CA ASN A 250 16.34 -13.97 -14.71
C ASN A 250 15.11 -13.76 -13.80
N GLU A 251 14.20 -12.89 -14.21
CA GLU A 251 12.95 -12.63 -13.52
C GLU A 251 11.76 -13.32 -14.22
N ILE A 252 10.69 -13.55 -13.46
CA ILE A 252 9.44 -14.12 -13.96
C ILE A 252 8.52 -12.98 -14.37
N ASP A 253 8.08 -12.94 -15.61
CA ASP A 253 7.26 -11.86 -16.18
C ASP A 253 5.81 -11.84 -15.66
N TYR A 254 5.27 -12.99 -15.24
CA TYR A 254 3.92 -13.11 -14.67
C TYR A 254 3.86 -12.94 -13.15
N GLN A 255 4.94 -12.52 -12.51
CA GLN A 255 4.97 -12.23 -11.07
C GLN A 255 4.37 -10.87 -10.75
N THR A 256 3.83 -10.76 -9.55
CA THR A 256 3.41 -9.52 -8.91
C THR A 256 3.97 -9.44 -7.50
N ARG A 257 4.12 -8.23 -6.98
CA ARG A 257 4.35 -7.99 -5.54
C ARG A 257 3.06 -7.46 -4.93
N ILE A 258 2.76 -7.91 -3.73
CA ILE A 258 1.59 -7.48 -2.99
C ILE A 258 2.06 -6.72 -1.76
N TYR A 259 1.65 -5.45 -1.67
CA TYR A 259 1.90 -4.61 -0.51
C TYR A 259 0.61 -4.45 0.28
N ARG A 260 0.64 -4.81 1.55
CA ARG A 260 -0.47 -4.61 2.48
C ARG A 260 -0.13 -3.51 3.47
N LEU A 261 -0.88 -2.43 3.42
CA LEU A 261 -0.76 -1.29 4.33
C LEU A 261 -1.92 -1.31 5.32
N ILE A 262 -1.61 -1.12 6.58
CA ILE A 262 -2.59 -0.87 7.63
C ILE A 262 -2.44 0.59 8.04
N LEU A 263 -3.49 1.35 7.80
CA LEU A 263 -3.56 2.78 8.05
C LEU A 263 -4.29 3.07 9.37
N ASP A 264 -4.06 4.25 9.87
CA ASP A 264 -4.79 4.81 10.99
C ASP A 264 -6.28 5.07 10.65
N PRO A 265 -7.15 5.37 11.63
CA PRO A 265 -8.55 5.68 11.37
C PRO A 265 -8.76 6.88 10.45
N THR A 266 -7.80 7.80 10.38
CA THR A 266 -7.85 8.96 9.46
C THR A 266 -7.45 8.61 8.02
N ARG A 267 -7.00 7.37 7.79
CA ARG A 267 -6.51 6.87 6.49
C ARG A 267 -5.33 7.67 5.92
N THR A 268 -4.55 8.26 6.80
CA THR A 268 -3.45 9.15 6.41
C THR A 268 -2.08 8.53 6.69
N TYR A 269 -1.91 7.88 7.85
CA TYR A 269 -0.61 7.37 8.26
C TYR A 269 -0.55 5.85 8.24
N VAL A 270 0.55 5.32 7.71
CA VAL A 270 0.83 3.88 7.68
C VAL A 270 1.31 3.45 9.06
N GLN A 271 0.56 2.60 9.75
CA GLN A 271 0.93 2.05 11.04
C GLN A 271 1.70 0.74 10.92
N LYS A 272 1.29 -0.11 9.97
CA LYS A 272 1.93 -1.40 9.73
C LYS A 272 1.99 -1.63 8.22
N MET A 273 3.06 -2.28 7.80
CA MET A 273 3.26 -2.65 6.40
C MET A 273 3.74 -4.09 6.31
N ALA A 274 3.19 -4.82 5.37
CA ALA A 274 3.64 -6.14 5.00
C ALA A 274 3.74 -6.23 3.47
N ALA A 275 4.70 -7.00 2.97
CA ALA A 275 4.78 -7.29 1.55
C ALA A 275 5.24 -8.74 1.32
N CYS A 276 4.87 -9.30 0.17
CA CYS A 276 5.48 -10.52 -0.34
C CYS A 276 6.54 -10.18 -1.38
N GLY A 277 7.60 -10.97 -1.44
CA GLY A 277 8.65 -10.81 -2.44
C GLY A 277 8.13 -11.09 -3.85
N VAL A 278 7.44 -12.20 -4.01
CA VAL A 278 6.85 -12.67 -5.27
C VAL A 278 5.48 -13.28 -4.99
N ALA A 279 4.52 -13.00 -5.84
CA ALA A 279 3.22 -13.69 -5.87
C ALA A 279 2.73 -13.86 -7.30
N PHE A 280 1.96 -14.90 -7.53
CA PHE A 280 1.26 -15.13 -8.81
C PHE A 280 -0.07 -15.82 -8.55
N PRO A 281 -1.10 -15.56 -9.37
CA PRO A 281 -2.39 -16.22 -9.22
C PRO A 281 -2.28 -17.70 -9.54
N LEU A 282 -2.76 -18.54 -8.63
CA LEU A 282 -2.76 -19.99 -8.78
C LEU A 282 -4.10 -20.51 -9.26
N SER A 283 -5.17 -20.06 -8.64
CA SER A 283 -6.52 -20.47 -8.97
C SER A 283 -7.50 -19.31 -8.92
N ILE A 284 -8.55 -19.43 -9.71
CA ILE A 284 -9.64 -18.47 -9.80
C ILE A 284 -10.98 -19.21 -9.79
N SER A 285 -11.97 -18.68 -9.11
CA SER A 285 -13.32 -19.26 -9.04
C SER A 285 -14.18 -18.99 -10.28
N ILE A 286 -13.60 -19.09 -11.47
CA ILE A 286 -14.35 -18.81 -12.71
C ILE A 286 -15.51 -19.78 -12.93
N GLY A 287 -15.38 -21.04 -12.49
CA GLY A 287 -16.44 -22.03 -12.58
C GLY A 287 -17.69 -21.66 -11.81
N ALA A 288 -17.54 -20.95 -10.69
CA ALA A 288 -18.66 -20.47 -9.90
C ALA A 288 -19.53 -19.47 -10.67
N SER A 289 -18.95 -18.69 -11.57
CA SER A 289 -19.66 -17.75 -12.43
C SER A 289 -20.63 -18.39 -13.42
N PHE A 290 -20.54 -19.72 -13.63
CA PHE A 290 -21.46 -20.47 -14.48
C PHE A 290 -22.51 -21.27 -13.70
N ASN A 291 -22.50 -21.19 -12.37
CA ASN A 291 -23.55 -21.79 -11.57
C ASN A 291 -24.87 -21.05 -11.80
N TYR A 292 -25.95 -21.78 -11.90
CA TYR A 292 -27.28 -21.24 -12.10
C TYR A 292 -28.22 -21.73 -10.99
N SER A 293 -28.99 -20.83 -10.44
CA SER A 293 -30.09 -21.11 -9.50
C SER A 293 -31.33 -20.34 -9.96
N ASP A 294 -32.48 -20.99 -9.95
CA ASP A 294 -33.76 -20.35 -10.32
C ASP A 294 -34.29 -19.46 -9.19
N ASP A 295 -33.79 -19.67 -7.97
CA ASP A 295 -34.26 -18.93 -6.79
C ASP A 295 -33.57 -17.55 -6.63
N LYS A 296 -32.45 -17.31 -7.33
CA LYS A 296 -31.66 -16.09 -7.18
C LYS A 296 -31.26 -15.49 -8.52
N THR A 297 -31.09 -14.19 -8.54
CA THR A 297 -30.55 -13.54 -9.72
C THR A 297 -29.06 -13.88 -9.90
N PHE A 298 -28.60 -14.01 -11.13
CA PHE A 298 -27.21 -14.34 -11.45
C PHE A 298 -26.19 -13.44 -10.73
N ASN A 299 -26.47 -12.15 -10.60
CA ASN A 299 -25.58 -11.20 -9.92
C ASN A 299 -25.53 -11.42 -8.40
N ALA A 300 -26.58 -11.96 -7.79
CA ALA A 300 -26.60 -12.24 -6.36
C ALA A 300 -25.72 -13.45 -5.99
N ASP A 301 -25.56 -14.39 -6.91
CA ASP A 301 -24.70 -15.56 -6.71
C ASP A 301 -23.23 -15.27 -7.10
N ASN A 302 -22.99 -14.26 -7.93
CA ASN A 302 -21.66 -13.93 -8.46
C ASN A 302 -21.19 -12.51 -8.06
N ASP A 303 -21.50 -12.09 -6.85
CA ASP A 303 -21.09 -10.79 -6.31
C ASP A 303 -19.60 -10.72 -5.96
N GLN A 304 -18.94 -11.87 -5.77
CA GLN A 304 -17.54 -11.98 -5.39
C GLN A 304 -16.78 -12.98 -6.25
N VAL A 305 -15.54 -12.64 -6.54
CA VAL A 305 -14.55 -13.49 -7.24
C VAL A 305 -13.47 -13.88 -6.25
N SER A 306 -13.33 -15.18 -6.00
CA SER A 306 -12.30 -15.73 -5.12
C SER A 306 -11.06 -16.08 -5.94
N VAL A 307 -9.90 -15.63 -5.49
CA VAL A 307 -8.61 -15.87 -6.14
C VAL A 307 -7.59 -16.29 -5.10
N GLU A 308 -6.89 -17.38 -5.38
CA GLU A 308 -5.77 -17.85 -4.59
C GLU A 308 -4.46 -17.45 -5.24
N PHE A 309 -3.59 -16.77 -4.48
CA PHE A 309 -2.24 -16.46 -4.89
C PHE A 309 -1.25 -17.38 -4.20
N GLN A 310 -0.30 -17.90 -4.94
CA GLN A 310 0.90 -18.49 -4.38
C GLN A 310 1.92 -17.39 -4.19
N ALA A 311 2.37 -17.19 -2.96
CA ALA A 311 3.32 -16.16 -2.61
C ALA A 311 4.56 -16.74 -1.93
N MET A 312 5.65 -16.00 -1.95
CA MET A 312 6.91 -16.34 -1.30
C MET A 312 7.52 -15.09 -0.66
N GLY A 313 8.21 -15.29 0.48
CA GLY A 313 8.97 -14.24 1.13
C GLY A 313 8.09 -13.15 1.75
N ALA A 314 7.45 -13.45 2.87
CA ALA A 314 6.73 -12.44 3.63
C ALA A 314 7.70 -11.58 4.44
N ILE A 315 7.58 -10.26 4.31
CA ILE A 315 8.36 -9.27 5.07
C ILE A 315 7.37 -8.39 5.83
N TYR A 316 7.60 -8.18 7.12
CA TYR A 316 6.73 -7.42 8.00
C TYR A 316 7.47 -6.25 8.63
N MET A 317 6.85 -5.08 8.62
CA MET A 317 7.29 -3.88 9.35
C MET A 317 8.75 -3.46 9.12
N ASP A 318 9.33 -3.85 8.00
CA ASP A 318 10.69 -3.48 7.65
C ASP A 318 10.67 -2.13 6.91
N PRO A 319 11.49 -1.13 7.33
CA PRO A 319 11.60 0.15 6.64
C PRO A 319 12.01 0.04 5.16
N ILE A 320 12.67 -1.04 4.76
CA ILE A 320 13.03 -1.29 3.36
C ILE A 320 11.79 -1.35 2.45
N LEU A 321 10.65 -1.81 2.96
CA LEU A 321 9.40 -1.90 2.22
C LEU A 321 8.91 -0.53 1.74
N ILE A 322 9.16 0.52 2.52
CA ILE A 322 8.79 1.89 2.15
C ILE A 322 9.58 2.33 0.92
N LYS A 323 10.89 2.06 0.95
CA LYS A 323 11.75 2.35 -0.20
C LYS A 323 11.32 1.56 -1.43
N GLU A 324 11.13 0.25 -1.29
CA GLU A 324 10.69 -0.62 -2.40
C GLU A 324 9.34 -0.20 -2.98
N PHE A 325 8.38 0.19 -2.13
CA PHE A 325 7.09 0.70 -2.57
C PHE A 325 7.26 1.98 -3.41
N ASN A 326 8.04 2.92 -2.92
CA ASN A 326 8.31 4.17 -3.62
C ASN A 326 9.10 3.94 -4.92
N ASP A 327 10.10 3.08 -4.90
CA ASP A 327 10.90 2.73 -6.08
C ASP A 327 10.05 2.02 -7.13
N THR A 328 9.09 1.19 -6.72
CA THR A 328 8.12 0.58 -7.63
C THR A 328 7.29 1.64 -8.36
N VAL A 329 6.82 2.67 -7.66
CA VAL A 329 6.10 3.78 -8.31
C VAL A 329 7.00 4.54 -9.29
N VAL A 330 8.24 4.82 -8.91
CA VAL A 330 9.22 5.52 -9.76
C VAL A 330 9.57 4.71 -11.01
N MET A 331 9.67 3.38 -10.90
CA MET A 331 9.94 2.50 -12.02
C MET A 331 8.88 2.62 -13.13
N PHE A 332 7.63 2.77 -12.76
CA PHE A 332 6.53 2.99 -13.72
C PHE A 332 6.38 4.45 -14.13
N ASN A 333 6.72 5.39 -13.25
CA ASN A 333 6.61 6.81 -13.50
C ASN A 333 7.87 7.54 -12.99
N GLN A 334 8.85 7.73 -13.86
CA GLN A 334 10.13 8.36 -13.52
C GLN A 334 9.99 9.82 -13.02
N ALA A 335 8.91 10.49 -13.41
CA ALA A 335 8.66 11.85 -12.93
C ALA A 335 8.25 11.89 -11.42
N MET A 336 7.94 10.75 -10.82
CA MET A 336 7.72 10.59 -9.38
C MET A 336 9.00 10.49 -8.56
N HIS A 337 10.17 10.47 -9.19
CA HIS A 337 11.46 10.53 -8.50
C HIS A 337 11.58 11.80 -7.64
N ASP A 338 12.25 11.69 -6.50
CA ASP A 338 12.34 12.77 -5.50
C ASP A 338 12.85 14.11 -6.05
N SER A 339 13.75 14.07 -7.03
CA SER A 339 14.33 15.27 -7.67
C SER A 339 13.35 15.99 -8.62
N THR A 340 12.44 15.26 -9.26
CA THR A 340 11.57 15.77 -10.33
C THR A 340 10.11 15.90 -9.93
N ARG A 341 9.68 15.14 -8.91
CA ARG A 341 8.28 15.06 -8.50
C ARG A 341 7.65 16.43 -8.27
N ARG A 342 8.27 17.29 -7.47
CA ARG A 342 7.74 18.61 -7.13
C ARG A 342 7.61 19.57 -8.32
N SER A 343 8.38 19.33 -9.39
CA SER A 343 8.28 20.15 -10.61
C SER A 343 7.03 19.78 -11.43
N THR A 344 6.64 18.50 -11.45
CA THR A 344 5.61 17.95 -12.35
C THR A 344 4.29 17.67 -11.62
N TYR A 345 4.35 17.28 -10.36
CA TYR A 345 3.21 16.85 -9.55
C TYR A 345 2.96 17.76 -8.36
N ILE A 346 1.73 17.67 -7.84
CA ILE A 346 1.27 18.35 -6.62
C ILE A 346 0.79 17.26 -5.64
N LYS A 347 1.18 17.37 -4.37
CA LYS A 347 0.65 16.54 -3.29
C LYS A 347 -0.79 16.94 -3.02
N LEU A 348 -1.71 15.97 -2.99
CA LEU A 348 -3.08 16.19 -2.61
C LEU A 348 -3.23 16.28 -1.10
N GLU A 349 -3.73 17.39 -0.62
CA GLU A 349 -4.18 17.52 0.76
C GLU A 349 -5.41 16.65 1.03
N SER A 350 -5.60 16.25 2.28
CA SER A 350 -6.69 15.33 2.68
C SER A 350 -8.07 15.85 2.28
N VAL A 351 -8.27 17.17 2.26
CA VAL A 351 -9.53 17.82 1.87
C VAL A 351 -9.88 17.57 0.40
N TYR A 352 -8.87 17.51 -0.46
CA TYR A 352 -9.07 17.34 -1.90
C TYR A 352 -9.12 15.89 -2.37
N LYS A 353 -8.67 14.94 -1.55
CA LYS A 353 -8.66 13.50 -1.91
C LYS A 353 -10.02 13.00 -2.44
N PRO A 354 -11.16 13.30 -1.81
CA PRO A 354 -12.47 12.87 -2.32
C PRO A 354 -12.83 13.51 -3.67
N LEU A 355 -12.44 14.78 -3.91
CA LEU A 355 -12.70 15.48 -5.15
C LEU A 355 -12.01 14.82 -6.34
N PHE A 356 -10.82 14.29 -6.13
CA PHE A 356 -10.04 13.57 -7.13
C PHE A 356 -10.37 12.07 -7.18
N ASN A 357 -11.37 11.59 -6.43
CA ASN A 357 -11.71 10.16 -6.32
C ASN A 357 -10.48 9.28 -6.03
N TYR A 358 -9.52 9.80 -5.25
CA TYR A 358 -8.23 9.17 -4.98
C TYR A 358 -7.41 8.82 -6.24
N ILE A 359 -7.65 9.51 -7.35
CA ILE A 359 -6.80 9.44 -8.54
C ILE A 359 -5.45 10.05 -8.18
N GLY A 360 -4.38 9.35 -8.49
CA GLY A 360 -3.03 9.83 -8.25
C GLY A 360 -2.02 8.72 -8.00
N TYR A 361 -0.79 9.11 -7.85
CA TYR A 361 0.32 8.20 -7.60
C TYR A 361 0.59 8.14 -6.10
N PRO A 362 0.50 6.96 -5.48
CA PRO A 362 0.77 6.81 -4.07
C PRO A 362 2.26 6.88 -3.77
N ARG A 363 2.62 7.46 -2.65
CA ARG A 363 3.97 7.48 -2.10
C ARG A 363 3.89 7.46 -0.58
N ILE A 364 4.80 6.76 0.06
CA ILE A 364 4.93 6.77 1.53
C ILE A 364 6.11 7.66 1.89
N ASP A 365 5.87 8.66 2.71
CA ASP A 365 6.95 9.48 3.26
C ASP A 365 7.70 8.69 4.33
N PRO A 366 9.03 8.44 4.18
CA PRO A 366 9.79 7.63 5.11
C PRO A 366 9.95 8.26 6.51
N PHE A 367 9.74 9.56 6.66
CA PHE A 367 9.90 10.25 7.93
C PHE A 367 8.60 10.35 8.73
N THR A 368 7.51 10.67 8.04
CA THR A 368 6.21 10.88 8.68
C THR A 368 5.30 9.65 8.62
N MET A 369 5.65 8.65 7.81
CA MET A 369 4.82 7.49 7.50
C MET A 369 3.46 7.87 6.87
N GLU A 370 3.35 9.08 6.29
CA GLU A 370 2.15 9.54 5.61
C GLU A 370 2.02 8.87 4.24
N LEU A 371 0.84 8.34 3.92
CA LEU A 371 0.49 7.90 2.58
C LEU A 371 0.05 9.11 1.77
N GLU A 372 0.97 9.64 0.99
CA GLU A 372 0.77 10.76 0.10
C GLU A 372 0.18 10.32 -1.25
N TRP A 373 -0.66 11.17 -1.82
CA TRP A 373 -1.18 11.02 -3.16
C TRP A 373 -0.72 12.22 -4.01
N TRP A 374 -0.13 11.94 -5.15
CA TRP A 374 0.43 12.96 -6.03
C TRP A 374 -0.30 12.95 -7.37
N VAL A 375 -0.72 14.12 -7.83
CA VAL A 375 -1.47 14.32 -9.08
C VAL A 375 -0.70 15.26 -9.98
N SER A 376 -0.80 15.09 -11.30
CA SER A 376 -0.15 16.00 -12.23
C SER A 376 -0.67 17.43 -12.05
N LYS A 377 0.18 18.43 -12.27
CA LYS A 377 -0.21 19.84 -12.17
C LYS A 377 -1.30 20.20 -13.16
N GLY A 378 -1.28 19.57 -14.36
CA GLY A 378 -2.28 19.79 -15.39
C GLY A 378 -3.66 19.29 -14.96
N ASP A 379 -3.75 18.04 -14.47
CA ASP A 379 -5.01 17.46 -13.99
C ASP A 379 -5.54 18.22 -12.78
N PHE A 380 -4.64 18.62 -11.88
CA PHE A 380 -5.00 19.42 -10.72
C PHE A 380 -5.65 20.74 -11.13
N GLN A 381 -5.06 21.46 -12.07
CA GLN A 381 -5.60 22.73 -12.56
C GLN A 381 -6.94 22.54 -13.29
N THR A 382 -7.08 21.48 -14.07
CA THR A 382 -8.32 21.18 -14.79
C THR A 382 -9.45 20.91 -13.82
N ILE A 383 -9.26 19.97 -12.87
CA ILE A 383 -10.31 19.59 -11.91
C ILE A 383 -10.67 20.75 -10.97
N MET A 384 -9.67 21.50 -10.50
CA MET A 384 -9.92 22.65 -9.62
C MET A 384 -10.55 23.82 -10.37
N GLY A 385 -10.22 24.01 -11.66
CA GLY A 385 -10.87 24.99 -12.53
C GLY A 385 -12.33 24.67 -12.81
N ASP A 386 -12.63 23.42 -13.14
CA ASP A 386 -13.99 22.95 -13.42
C ASP A 386 -14.90 23.03 -12.18
N THR A 387 -14.34 22.83 -10.99
CA THR A 387 -15.11 22.93 -9.74
C THR A 387 -15.31 24.37 -9.24
N GLY A 388 -14.70 25.35 -9.90
CA GLY A 388 -14.75 26.77 -9.48
C GLY A 388 -14.03 27.07 -8.15
N LEU A 389 -13.30 26.12 -7.61
CA LEU A 389 -12.55 26.25 -6.35
C LEU A 389 -11.25 27.04 -6.51
N LEU A 390 -10.73 27.15 -7.73
CA LEU A 390 -9.72 28.15 -8.07
C LEU A 390 -10.42 29.49 -8.19
N GLY A 391 -10.57 30.19 -7.08
CA GLY A 391 -10.92 31.61 -7.13
C GLY A 391 -9.94 32.35 -8.04
N ASP A 392 -10.36 33.50 -8.58
CA ASP A 392 -9.68 34.35 -9.60
C ASP A 392 -8.17 34.67 -9.36
N THR A 393 -7.53 34.11 -8.35
CA THR A 393 -6.16 34.42 -7.93
C THR A 393 -5.05 33.65 -8.66
N VAL A 394 -5.40 32.68 -9.51
CA VAL A 394 -4.38 31.95 -10.32
C VAL A 394 -4.74 32.04 -11.81
N ARG A 395 -4.82 33.22 -12.35
CA ARG A 395 -4.62 33.40 -13.78
C ARG A 395 -3.12 33.34 -14.05
N PRO A 396 -2.64 32.41 -14.86
CA PRO A 396 -1.27 32.51 -15.35
C PRO A 396 -1.16 33.80 -16.13
N LEU A 397 -0.27 34.68 -15.69
CA LEU A 397 0.11 35.84 -16.47
C LEU A 397 0.59 35.34 -17.83
N SER A 398 -0.24 35.55 -18.84
CA SER A 398 0.15 35.37 -20.23
C SER A 398 1.30 36.31 -20.54
N LYS A 399 2.47 35.77 -20.81
CA LYS A 399 3.49 36.37 -21.63
C LYS A 399 3.85 35.44 -22.76
#